data_b75eb4515047f0c2dec9146268964f81
#
_entry.id   b75eb4515047f0c2dec9146268964f81
#
_cell.length_a   1.000
_cell.length_b   1.000
_cell.length_c   1.000
_cell.angle_alpha   90.00
_cell.angle_beta   90.00
_cell.angle_gamma   90.00
#
_symmetry.space_group_name_H-M   'P 1'
#
loop_
_entity.id
_entity.type
_entity.pdbx_description
1 polymer ?
#
loop_
_entity_poly.entity_id
_entity_poly.type
_entity_poly.pdbx_seq_one_letter_code
_entity_poly.pdbx_strand_id
1 'polypeptide(L)'
;MLDRLLHFFPPQSYPLTLVSDPDGLLNDEGILAALAERGFTLVDEPDPVHLRYRVQQARPFSSNHPLIVVTAGPPNRLPYDLWQQGHHVTLALHTFFPHLAYPVVRALTPTQRWRLSRAPSPPRRLGRRASMDYILRHAFDADLGALRQPAGLIAWLNDYHQQADPMPPVLADRLLAHLRPLPAFAGWSLDELLADRDAFACFVGEQWVAYVQQQTGQLLGETPIRYVLSFEADGDLQDTVPSLVRSGTLSPLQVNEPHRLPPWARPALLAPDEDRLPRRMAELLIILAEQMDTALAEARWERWQAVARAWAELNTLRYHPDGRLDEAQRMACERLQEKLDAEFLDWLRQRYAPLGSQRLPTPHHLHHVPHYIAYQRRQGQADRVALLILDGMSLADWTLIGPAWRARHP
;
A
#
# COMPACT_ATOMS: atom_id res chain seq x y z
N MET A 1 -9.70 0.68 -16.71
CA MET A 1 -10.54 1.82 -16.30
C MET A 1 -10.20 3.06 -17.10
N LEU A 2 -8.93 3.42 -17.22
CA LEU A 2 -8.44 4.59 -17.94
C LEU A 2 -9.01 4.69 -19.37
N ASP A 3 -8.82 3.67 -20.21
CA ASP A 3 -9.31 3.67 -21.61
C ASP A 3 -10.83 3.88 -21.71
N ARG A 4 -11.59 3.27 -20.81
CA ARG A 4 -13.05 3.44 -20.75
C ARG A 4 -13.44 4.85 -20.33
N LEU A 5 -12.68 5.47 -19.43
CA LEU A 5 -12.90 6.85 -19.01
C LEU A 5 -12.50 7.82 -20.13
N LEU A 6 -11.35 7.59 -20.73
CA LEU A 6 -10.85 8.41 -21.85
C LEU A 6 -11.75 8.35 -23.11
N HIS A 7 -12.62 7.34 -23.22
CA HIS A 7 -13.63 7.26 -24.28
C HIS A 7 -14.68 8.38 -24.18
N PHE A 8 -14.93 8.91 -22.98
CA PHE A 8 -15.80 10.07 -22.79
C PHE A 8 -15.18 11.39 -23.26
N PHE A 9 -13.86 11.40 -23.51
CA PHE A 9 -13.08 12.56 -23.90
C PHE A 9 -12.35 12.31 -25.24
N PRO A 10 -13.08 12.18 -26.35
CA PRO A 10 -12.46 11.99 -27.64
C PRO A 10 -11.70 13.27 -28.02
N PRO A 11 -10.48 13.16 -28.59
CA PRO A 11 -9.70 14.31 -29.00
C PRO A 11 -10.48 15.20 -29.98
N GLN A 12 -10.36 16.52 -29.83
CA GLN A 12 -10.88 17.53 -30.77
C GLN A 12 -12.41 17.53 -30.98
N SER A 13 -13.19 16.90 -30.11
CA SER A 13 -14.64 16.79 -30.30
C SER A 13 -15.43 18.00 -29.80
N TYR A 14 -15.11 18.48 -28.60
CA TYR A 14 -15.84 19.58 -27.97
C TYR A 14 -14.87 20.59 -27.35
N PRO A 15 -15.05 21.90 -27.63
CA PRO A 15 -14.19 22.93 -27.03
C PRO A 15 -14.41 23.09 -25.53
N LEU A 16 -15.62 22.81 -25.04
CA LEU A 16 -15.97 22.85 -23.63
C LEU A 16 -16.73 21.58 -23.25
N THR A 17 -16.23 20.84 -22.25
CA THR A 17 -16.91 19.68 -21.67
C THR A 17 -17.21 19.95 -20.18
N LEU A 18 -18.46 19.80 -19.79
CA LEU A 18 -18.91 19.93 -18.41
C LEU A 18 -19.08 18.54 -17.82
N VAL A 19 -18.30 18.23 -16.78
CA VAL A 19 -18.26 16.91 -16.18
C VAL A 19 -18.86 16.94 -14.79
N SER A 20 -19.92 16.16 -14.60
CA SER A 20 -20.38 15.77 -13.28
C SER A 20 -19.58 14.57 -12.79
N ASP A 21 -18.79 14.74 -11.76
CA ASP A 21 -17.94 13.71 -11.15
C ASP A 21 -18.20 13.60 -9.64
N PRO A 22 -19.36 13.06 -9.22
CA PRO A 22 -19.72 12.95 -7.81
C PRO A 22 -18.80 11.98 -7.02
N ASP A 23 -18.08 11.14 -7.73
CA ASP A 23 -17.21 10.11 -7.16
C ASP A 23 -15.72 10.46 -7.18
N GLY A 24 -15.36 11.63 -7.75
CA GLY A 24 -13.99 12.13 -7.81
C GLY A 24 -13.08 11.27 -8.66
N LEU A 25 -13.58 10.74 -9.77
CA LEU A 25 -12.80 9.85 -10.68
C LEU A 25 -11.71 10.63 -11.40
N LEU A 26 -11.93 11.92 -11.67
CA LEU A 26 -10.95 12.81 -12.31
C LEU A 26 -9.85 13.30 -11.35
N ASN A 27 -9.91 12.94 -10.06
CA ASN A 27 -8.83 13.26 -9.11
C ASN A 27 -7.66 12.27 -9.17
N ASP A 28 -7.75 11.24 -10.02
CA ASP A 28 -6.64 10.29 -10.23
C ASP A 28 -5.56 10.91 -11.11
N GLU A 29 -4.30 10.91 -10.63
CA GLU A 29 -3.18 11.55 -11.34
C GLU A 29 -2.92 10.95 -12.73
N GLY A 30 -3.06 9.63 -12.86
CA GLY A 30 -2.88 8.96 -14.14
C GLY A 30 -3.94 9.39 -15.15
N ILE A 31 -5.17 9.68 -14.68
CA ILE A 31 -6.26 10.18 -15.52
C ILE A 31 -5.99 11.64 -15.90
N LEU A 32 -5.56 12.47 -14.94
CA LEU A 32 -5.21 13.87 -15.19
C LEU A 32 -4.06 13.99 -16.19
N ALA A 33 -3.01 13.20 -16.04
CA ALA A 33 -1.88 13.16 -16.95
C ALA A 33 -2.32 12.76 -18.38
N ALA A 34 -3.13 11.71 -18.50
CA ALA A 34 -3.62 11.25 -19.80
C ALA A 34 -4.56 12.25 -20.50
N LEU A 35 -5.34 13.04 -19.72
CA LEU A 35 -6.15 14.12 -20.29
C LEU A 35 -5.28 15.31 -20.73
N ALA A 36 -4.23 15.65 -19.96
CA ALA A 36 -3.27 16.68 -20.32
C ALA A 36 -2.49 16.32 -21.59
N GLU A 37 -2.06 15.07 -21.75
CA GLU A 37 -1.41 14.55 -22.97
C GLU A 37 -2.34 14.65 -24.20
N ARG A 38 -3.66 14.56 -24.00
CA ARG A 38 -4.66 14.78 -25.07
C ARG A 38 -4.95 16.25 -25.31
N GLY A 39 -4.27 17.17 -24.63
CA GLY A 39 -4.42 18.60 -24.76
C GLY A 39 -5.58 19.22 -23.98
N PHE A 40 -6.24 18.45 -23.12
CA PHE A 40 -7.32 18.99 -22.26
C PHE A 40 -6.76 19.83 -21.11
N THR A 41 -7.38 20.97 -20.88
CA THR A 41 -7.17 21.78 -19.66
C THR A 41 -8.34 21.53 -18.70
N LEU A 42 -8.05 21.17 -17.44
CA LEU A 42 -9.07 20.89 -16.44
C LEU A 42 -9.21 22.07 -15.47
N VAL A 43 -10.45 22.45 -15.19
CA VAL A 43 -10.82 23.45 -14.19
C VAL A 43 -11.80 22.82 -13.20
N ASP A 44 -11.34 22.67 -11.96
CA ASP A 44 -12.17 22.29 -10.80
C ASP A 44 -12.21 23.50 -9.85
N GLU A 45 -13.32 24.20 -9.84
CA GLU A 45 -13.53 25.39 -9.02
C GLU A 45 -14.97 25.40 -8.48
N PRO A 46 -15.14 25.28 -7.17
CA PRO A 46 -16.47 25.20 -6.55
C PRO A 46 -17.21 26.53 -6.52
N ASP A 47 -16.49 27.67 -6.54
CA ASP A 47 -17.12 29.00 -6.54
C ASP A 47 -17.51 29.40 -7.96
N PRO A 48 -18.81 29.73 -8.21
CA PRO A 48 -19.30 30.06 -9.55
C PRO A 48 -18.66 31.29 -10.16
N VAL A 49 -18.24 32.27 -9.34
CA VAL A 49 -17.63 33.52 -9.80
C VAL A 49 -16.19 33.27 -10.21
N HIS A 50 -15.44 32.60 -9.37
CA HIS A 50 -14.08 32.18 -9.67
C HIS A 50 -14.04 31.21 -10.86
N LEU A 51 -14.98 30.28 -10.96
CA LEU A 51 -15.12 29.40 -12.12
C LEU A 51 -15.25 30.18 -13.43
N ARG A 52 -16.17 31.17 -13.48
CA ARG A 52 -16.31 32.02 -14.67
C ARG A 52 -15.01 32.75 -15.00
N TYR A 53 -14.34 33.30 -14.00
CA TYR A 53 -13.06 33.98 -14.18
C TYR A 53 -12.00 33.04 -14.75
N ARG A 54 -11.87 31.83 -14.20
CA ARG A 54 -10.93 30.80 -14.69
C ARG A 54 -11.23 30.37 -16.12
N VAL A 55 -12.51 30.15 -16.45
CA VAL A 55 -12.92 29.80 -17.81
C VAL A 55 -12.66 30.95 -18.78
N GLN A 56 -12.90 32.21 -18.35
CA GLN A 56 -12.63 33.39 -19.17
C GLN A 56 -11.13 33.60 -19.43
N GLN A 57 -10.28 33.32 -18.45
CA GLN A 57 -8.81 33.33 -18.64
C GLN A 57 -8.33 32.25 -19.63
N ALA A 58 -8.97 31.09 -19.63
CA ALA A 58 -8.64 30.01 -20.54
C ALA A 58 -9.13 30.25 -21.99
N ARG A 59 -9.89 31.33 -22.24
CA ARG A 59 -10.32 31.67 -23.59
C ARG A 59 -9.20 32.31 -24.43
N PRO A 60 -9.12 32.05 -25.75
CA PRO A 60 -10.05 31.21 -26.50
C PRO A 60 -9.79 29.72 -26.34
N PHE A 61 -10.72 28.98 -25.71
CA PHE A 61 -10.69 27.53 -25.79
C PHE A 61 -11.26 27.08 -27.16
N SER A 62 -10.67 26.07 -27.73
CA SER A 62 -11.02 25.54 -29.06
C SER A 62 -10.98 24.03 -29.05
N SER A 63 -11.37 23.38 -30.13
CA SER A 63 -11.23 21.93 -30.26
C SER A 63 -9.76 21.45 -30.18
N ASN A 64 -8.78 22.33 -30.45
CA ASN A 64 -7.36 22.02 -30.30
C ASN A 64 -6.86 22.26 -28.85
N HIS A 65 -7.60 23.06 -28.05
CA HIS A 65 -7.30 23.33 -26.64
C HIS A 65 -8.61 23.20 -25.84
N PRO A 66 -9.15 21.98 -25.73
CA PRO A 66 -10.44 21.75 -25.09
C PRO A 66 -10.35 21.97 -23.57
N LEU A 67 -11.42 22.53 -23.02
CA LEU A 67 -11.55 22.79 -21.59
C LEU A 67 -12.52 21.79 -20.97
N ILE A 68 -12.11 21.20 -19.83
CA ILE A 68 -12.95 20.37 -18.99
C ILE A 68 -13.26 21.16 -17.71
N VAL A 69 -14.54 21.37 -17.43
CA VAL A 69 -15.02 21.93 -16.16
C VAL A 69 -15.63 20.81 -15.35
N VAL A 70 -15.10 20.57 -14.15
CA VAL A 70 -15.54 19.51 -13.27
C VAL A 70 -16.45 20.07 -12.17
N THR A 71 -17.47 19.32 -11.82
CA THR A 71 -18.33 19.58 -10.67
C THR A 71 -18.71 18.29 -9.96
N ALA A 72 -18.70 18.30 -8.62
CA ALA A 72 -19.22 17.18 -7.83
C ALA A 72 -20.75 17.05 -7.89
N GLY A 73 -21.44 18.13 -8.30
CA GLY A 73 -22.90 18.19 -8.43
C GLY A 73 -23.38 17.92 -9.85
N PRO A 74 -24.69 17.99 -10.06
CA PRO A 74 -25.26 17.90 -11.40
C PRO A 74 -24.87 19.13 -12.23
N PRO A 75 -24.64 18.98 -13.56
CA PRO A 75 -24.14 20.05 -14.43
C PRO A 75 -25.04 21.28 -14.49
N ASN A 76 -26.34 21.14 -14.20
CA ASN A 76 -27.30 22.26 -14.16
C ASN A 76 -27.08 23.24 -12.99
N ARG A 77 -26.18 22.95 -12.06
CA ARG A 77 -25.73 23.88 -11.00
C ARG A 77 -24.62 24.81 -11.47
N LEU A 78 -24.03 24.52 -12.59
CA LEU A 78 -23.03 25.39 -13.22
C LEU A 78 -23.68 26.67 -13.77
N PRO A 79 -22.92 27.75 -13.97
CA PRO A 79 -23.45 28.96 -14.60
C PRO A 79 -24.15 28.65 -15.91
N TYR A 80 -25.32 29.23 -16.10
CA TYR A 80 -26.22 28.92 -17.24
C TYR A 80 -25.54 29.09 -18.61
N ASP A 81 -24.72 30.12 -18.75
CA ASP A 81 -23.93 30.39 -19.95
C ASP A 81 -22.95 29.30 -20.29
N LEU A 82 -22.28 28.70 -19.29
CA LEU A 82 -21.42 27.56 -19.47
C LEU A 82 -22.23 26.29 -19.73
N TRP A 83 -23.30 26.08 -18.96
CA TRP A 83 -24.20 24.95 -19.12
C TRP A 83 -24.74 24.82 -20.55
N GLN A 84 -25.15 25.97 -21.15
CA GLN A 84 -25.73 26.00 -22.50
C GLN A 84 -24.70 25.69 -23.60
N GLN A 85 -23.42 26.06 -23.39
CA GLN A 85 -22.36 25.93 -24.41
C GLN A 85 -21.60 24.62 -24.32
N GLY A 86 -21.62 23.93 -23.17
CA GLY A 86 -20.79 22.76 -22.91
C GLY A 86 -21.42 21.45 -23.33
N HIS A 87 -20.56 20.48 -23.72
CA HIS A 87 -20.95 19.09 -23.81
C HIS A 87 -21.01 18.48 -22.41
N HIS A 88 -22.10 17.77 -22.10
CA HIS A 88 -22.34 17.25 -20.76
C HIS A 88 -21.92 15.79 -20.66
N VAL A 89 -21.07 15.50 -19.69
CA VAL A 89 -20.63 14.15 -19.35
C VAL A 89 -20.92 13.89 -17.86
N THR A 90 -21.40 12.70 -17.55
CA THR A 90 -21.55 12.24 -16.17
C THR A 90 -20.64 11.02 -15.98
N LEU A 91 -19.67 11.19 -15.07
CA LEU A 91 -18.79 10.11 -14.65
C LEU A 91 -19.27 9.61 -13.29
N ALA A 92 -19.62 8.35 -13.20
CA ALA A 92 -20.04 7.78 -11.95
C ALA A 92 -19.57 6.32 -11.85
N LEU A 93 -19.23 5.88 -10.64
CA LEU A 93 -18.73 4.51 -10.41
C LEU A 93 -19.66 3.41 -10.91
N HIS A 94 -20.98 3.64 -10.88
CA HIS A 94 -21.95 2.67 -11.38
C HIS A 94 -21.85 2.45 -12.90
N THR A 95 -21.34 3.42 -13.65
CA THR A 95 -21.09 3.27 -15.09
C THR A 95 -19.93 2.29 -15.37
N PHE A 96 -18.92 2.32 -14.50
CA PHE A 96 -17.75 1.47 -14.63
C PHE A 96 -17.94 0.10 -14.00
N PHE A 97 -18.75 0.02 -12.93
CA PHE A 97 -19.02 -1.18 -12.15
C PHE A 97 -20.54 -1.44 -11.97
N PRO A 98 -21.28 -1.63 -13.08
CA PRO A 98 -22.75 -1.68 -13.03
C PRO A 98 -23.32 -2.87 -12.25
N HIS A 99 -22.53 -3.94 -12.12
CA HIS A 99 -22.95 -5.17 -11.46
C HIS A 99 -22.53 -5.28 -10.00
N LEU A 100 -21.79 -4.30 -9.47
CA LEU A 100 -21.33 -4.26 -8.09
C LEU A 100 -22.12 -3.26 -7.25
N ALA A 101 -22.21 -3.51 -5.95
CA ALA A 101 -22.91 -2.63 -5.03
C ALA A 101 -22.14 -1.30 -4.87
N TYR A 102 -22.73 -0.21 -5.29
CA TYR A 102 -22.15 1.13 -5.30
C TYR A 102 -21.47 1.54 -3.97
N PRO A 103 -22.08 1.36 -2.76
CA PRO A 103 -21.44 1.78 -1.51
C PRO A 103 -20.11 1.05 -1.24
N VAL A 104 -19.97 -0.19 -1.73
CA VAL A 104 -18.74 -0.98 -1.55
C VAL A 104 -17.66 -0.50 -2.51
N VAL A 105 -18.01 -0.27 -3.78
CA VAL A 105 -17.08 0.25 -4.78
C VAL A 105 -16.61 1.67 -4.43
N ARG A 106 -17.50 2.49 -3.88
CA ARG A 106 -17.17 3.86 -3.45
C ARG A 106 -16.15 3.90 -2.32
N ALA A 107 -16.13 2.90 -1.44
CA ALA A 107 -15.17 2.80 -0.35
C ALA A 107 -13.73 2.48 -0.82
N LEU A 108 -13.55 2.02 -2.06
CA LEU A 108 -12.24 1.66 -2.61
C LEU A 108 -11.42 2.90 -2.97
N THR A 109 -10.10 2.79 -2.82
CA THR A 109 -9.14 3.78 -3.33
C THR A 109 -9.09 3.74 -4.87
N PRO A 110 -8.57 4.77 -5.53
CA PRO A 110 -8.36 4.76 -6.99
C PRO A 110 -7.56 3.54 -7.46
N THR A 111 -6.49 3.17 -6.76
CA THR A 111 -5.65 2.00 -7.06
C THR A 111 -6.45 0.70 -6.98
N GLN A 112 -7.25 0.54 -5.93
CA GLN A 112 -8.10 -0.65 -5.74
C GLN A 112 -9.18 -0.75 -6.82
N ARG A 113 -9.79 0.37 -7.20
CA ARG A 113 -10.75 0.45 -8.32
C ARG A 113 -10.08 0.09 -9.65
N TRP A 114 -8.84 0.53 -9.84
CA TRP A 114 -8.09 0.20 -11.04
C TRP A 114 -7.77 -1.30 -11.12
N ARG A 115 -7.33 -1.94 -10.01
CA ARG A 115 -7.17 -3.40 -9.94
C ARG A 115 -8.49 -4.10 -10.26
N LEU A 116 -9.58 -3.67 -9.62
CA LEU A 116 -10.92 -4.22 -9.83
C LEU A 116 -11.38 -4.10 -11.28
N SER A 117 -11.01 -3.02 -11.99
CA SER A 117 -11.39 -2.80 -13.38
C SER A 117 -10.75 -3.76 -14.39
N ARG A 118 -9.70 -4.47 -13.98
CA ARG A 118 -9.04 -5.52 -14.78
C ARG A 118 -9.73 -6.88 -14.62
N ALA A 119 -10.52 -7.04 -13.57
CA ALA A 119 -11.28 -8.26 -13.37
C ALA A 119 -12.40 -8.42 -14.40
N PRO A 120 -12.78 -9.66 -14.73
CA PRO A 120 -13.93 -9.90 -15.59
C PRO A 120 -15.20 -9.30 -14.95
N SER A 121 -16.06 -8.67 -15.74
CA SER A 121 -17.33 -8.15 -15.21
C SER A 121 -18.22 -9.29 -14.73
N PRO A 122 -18.83 -9.21 -13.54
CA PRO A 122 -19.78 -10.24 -13.11
C PRO A 122 -20.92 -10.37 -14.12
N PRO A 123 -21.40 -11.60 -14.40
CA PRO A 123 -22.43 -11.85 -15.41
C PRO A 123 -23.81 -11.29 -15.02
N ARG A 124 -24.02 -11.00 -13.75
CA ARG A 124 -25.26 -10.44 -13.19
C ARG A 124 -24.97 -9.48 -12.05
N ARG A 125 -25.94 -8.64 -11.74
CA ARG A 125 -25.86 -7.73 -10.59
C ARG A 125 -25.72 -8.50 -9.28
N LEU A 126 -24.71 -8.17 -8.51
CA LEU A 126 -24.42 -8.76 -7.22
C LEU A 126 -25.05 -7.95 -6.09
N GLY A 127 -25.58 -8.63 -5.08
CA GLY A 127 -25.93 -7.99 -3.81
C GLY A 127 -24.70 -7.50 -3.04
N ARG A 128 -24.92 -6.75 -1.96
CA ARG A 128 -23.84 -6.13 -1.17
C ARG A 128 -22.79 -7.15 -0.72
N ARG A 129 -23.21 -8.27 -0.11
CA ARG A 129 -22.29 -9.31 0.39
C ARG A 129 -21.49 -9.95 -0.74
N ALA A 130 -22.17 -10.35 -1.81
CA ALA A 130 -21.50 -10.95 -2.97
C ALA A 130 -20.56 -9.97 -3.69
N SER A 131 -20.88 -8.65 -3.67
CA SER A 131 -19.99 -7.62 -4.18
C SER A 131 -18.73 -7.48 -3.33
N MET A 132 -18.86 -7.58 -1.99
CA MET A 132 -17.69 -7.60 -1.09
C MET A 132 -16.80 -8.81 -1.35
N ASP A 133 -17.39 -10.00 -1.45
CA ASP A 133 -16.65 -11.25 -1.74
C ASP A 133 -15.95 -11.18 -3.10
N TYR A 134 -16.62 -10.61 -4.11
CA TYR A 134 -16.05 -10.39 -5.43
C TYR A 134 -14.87 -9.41 -5.40
N ILE A 135 -15.00 -8.31 -4.67
CA ILE A 135 -13.95 -7.28 -4.53
C ILE A 135 -12.76 -7.83 -3.73
N LEU A 136 -13.00 -8.56 -2.64
CA LEU A 136 -11.95 -9.23 -1.87
C LEU A 136 -11.10 -10.11 -2.79
N ARG A 137 -11.75 -10.93 -3.62
CA ARG A 137 -11.06 -11.84 -4.53
C ARG A 137 -10.25 -11.12 -5.61
N HIS A 138 -10.79 -10.04 -6.22
CA HIS A 138 -10.21 -9.48 -7.44
C HIS A 138 -9.42 -8.18 -7.25
N ALA A 139 -9.62 -7.48 -6.14
CA ALA A 139 -8.86 -6.28 -5.83
C ALA A 139 -7.80 -6.50 -4.74
N PHE A 140 -7.99 -7.55 -3.91
CA PHE A 140 -7.11 -7.87 -2.80
C PHE A 140 -6.53 -9.29 -2.87
N ASP A 141 -6.81 -10.03 -3.93
CA ASP A 141 -6.40 -11.42 -4.13
C ASP A 141 -6.78 -12.35 -2.95
N ALA A 142 -7.82 -11.96 -2.19
CA ALA A 142 -8.33 -12.68 -1.03
C ALA A 142 -9.38 -13.71 -1.46
N ASP A 143 -8.94 -14.90 -1.85
CA ASP A 143 -9.86 -16.02 -2.09
C ASP A 143 -10.31 -16.62 -0.75
N LEU A 144 -11.55 -16.32 -0.35
CA LEU A 144 -12.13 -16.80 0.90
C LEU A 144 -12.11 -18.33 1.08
N GLY A 145 -11.99 -19.08 -0.02
CA GLY A 145 -11.82 -20.53 0.05
C GLY A 145 -10.41 -20.93 0.49
N ALA A 146 -9.38 -20.33 -0.11
CA ALA A 146 -7.99 -20.58 0.22
C ALA A 146 -7.62 -20.05 1.62
N LEU A 147 -8.21 -18.92 2.03
CA LEU A 147 -7.97 -18.31 3.34
C LEU A 147 -8.57 -19.08 4.53
N ARG A 148 -9.18 -20.22 4.32
CA ARG A 148 -9.70 -21.06 5.41
C ARG A 148 -8.61 -21.85 6.13
N GLN A 149 -7.44 -21.97 5.53
CA GLN A 149 -6.28 -22.68 6.08
C GLN A 149 -5.24 -21.69 6.61
N PRO A 150 -4.53 -22.00 7.70
CA PRO A 150 -3.49 -21.16 8.27
C PRO A 150 -2.42 -20.74 7.26
N ALA A 151 -1.91 -21.67 6.46
CA ALA A 151 -0.91 -21.38 5.43
C ALA A 151 -1.41 -20.36 4.39
N GLY A 152 -2.61 -20.55 3.88
CA GLY A 152 -3.23 -19.63 2.92
C GLY A 152 -3.42 -18.23 3.50
N LEU A 153 -3.84 -18.13 4.78
CA LEU A 153 -3.99 -16.84 5.44
C LEU A 153 -2.64 -16.16 5.68
N ILE A 154 -1.64 -16.88 6.17
CA ILE A 154 -0.29 -16.34 6.41
C ILE A 154 0.37 -15.85 5.10
N ALA A 155 0.31 -16.66 4.04
CA ALA A 155 0.84 -16.28 2.74
C ALA A 155 0.14 -15.02 2.21
N TRP A 156 -1.19 -14.98 2.26
CA TRP A 156 -1.97 -13.84 1.83
C TRP A 156 -1.70 -12.57 2.66
N LEU A 157 -1.65 -12.67 4.01
CA LEU A 157 -1.30 -11.54 4.88
C LEU A 157 0.10 -11.00 4.58
N ASN A 158 1.07 -11.89 4.31
CA ASN A 158 2.41 -11.48 3.92
C ASN A 158 2.38 -10.61 2.65
N ASP A 159 1.64 -11.03 1.63
CA ASP A 159 1.50 -10.28 0.38
C ASP A 159 0.66 -9.02 0.57
N TYR A 160 -0.40 -9.09 1.37
CA TYR A 160 -1.26 -7.95 1.69
C TYR A 160 -0.47 -6.82 2.37
N HIS A 161 0.35 -7.13 3.37
CA HIS A 161 1.16 -6.13 4.08
C HIS A 161 2.34 -5.57 3.25
N GLN A 162 2.67 -6.16 2.10
CA GLN A 162 3.56 -5.56 1.12
C GLN A 162 2.86 -4.49 0.26
N GLN A 163 1.53 -4.45 0.26
CA GLN A 163 0.76 -3.48 -0.50
C GLN A 163 0.61 -2.18 0.31
N ALA A 164 0.66 -1.05 -0.40
CA ALA A 164 0.58 0.27 0.23
C ALA A 164 -0.84 0.68 0.63
N ASP A 165 -1.85 0.12 -0.03
CA ASP A 165 -3.24 0.53 0.11
C ASP A 165 -3.99 -0.33 1.13
N PRO A 166 -4.35 0.20 2.31
CA PRO A 166 -5.09 -0.56 3.31
C PRO A 166 -6.49 -0.92 2.80
N MET A 167 -6.97 -2.08 3.24
CA MET A 167 -8.32 -2.53 2.94
C MET A 167 -9.36 -1.62 3.59
N PRO A 168 -10.44 -1.22 2.86
CA PRO A 168 -11.53 -0.49 3.46
C PRO A 168 -12.19 -1.26 4.61
N PRO A 169 -12.60 -0.58 5.72
CA PRO A 169 -13.16 -1.25 6.90
C PRO A 169 -14.32 -2.20 6.58
N VAL A 170 -15.19 -1.82 5.66
CA VAL A 170 -16.34 -2.67 5.26
C VAL A 170 -15.92 -4.02 4.65
N LEU A 171 -14.76 -4.08 3.99
CA LEU A 171 -14.21 -5.32 3.44
C LEU A 171 -13.43 -6.09 4.49
N ALA A 172 -12.68 -5.39 5.35
CA ALA A 172 -12.00 -5.98 6.50
C ALA A 172 -13.01 -6.69 7.43
N ASP A 173 -14.10 -6.01 7.81
CA ASP A 173 -15.20 -6.59 8.60
C ASP A 173 -15.79 -7.84 7.93
N ARG A 174 -15.95 -7.80 6.60
CA ARG A 174 -16.47 -8.94 5.84
C ARG A 174 -15.51 -10.14 5.86
N LEU A 175 -14.21 -9.89 5.70
CA LEU A 175 -13.17 -10.91 5.76
C LEU A 175 -13.10 -11.51 7.17
N LEU A 176 -13.02 -10.69 8.20
CA LEU A 176 -12.99 -11.10 9.60
C LEU A 176 -14.23 -11.89 9.99
N ALA A 177 -15.43 -11.47 9.55
CA ALA A 177 -16.66 -12.21 9.78
C ALA A 177 -16.67 -13.60 9.08
N HIS A 178 -15.85 -13.78 8.05
CA HIS A 178 -15.65 -15.09 7.41
C HIS A 178 -14.65 -15.96 8.17
N LEU A 179 -13.56 -15.38 8.68
CA LEU A 179 -12.45 -16.10 9.31
C LEU A 179 -12.72 -16.48 10.77
N ARG A 180 -13.30 -15.58 11.56
CA ARG A 180 -13.53 -15.76 13.01
C ARG A 180 -14.28 -17.05 13.40
N PRO A 181 -15.30 -17.53 12.63
CA PRO A 181 -15.99 -18.77 12.97
C PRO A 181 -15.19 -20.03 12.68
N LEU A 182 -14.05 -19.94 12.00
CA LEU A 182 -13.27 -21.10 11.60
C LEU A 182 -12.41 -21.62 12.77
N PRO A 183 -12.50 -22.92 13.12
CA PRO A 183 -11.73 -23.49 14.23
C PRO A 183 -10.22 -23.34 14.07
N ALA A 184 -9.73 -23.29 12.81
CA ALA A 184 -8.31 -23.13 12.50
C ALA A 184 -7.70 -21.81 13.04
N PHE A 185 -8.52 -20.80 13.28
CA PHE A 185 -8.10 -19.48 13.78
C PHE A 185 -8.54 -19.20 15.22
N ALA A 186 -8.94 -20.24 15.94
CA ALA A 186 -9.33 -20.08 17.33
C ALA A 186 -8.15 -19.54 18.19
N GLY A 187 -8.36 -18.37 18.76
CA GLY A 187 -7.36 -17.71 19.60
C GLY A 187 -6.35 -16.83 18.83
N TRP A 188 -6.58 -16.59 17.54
CA TRP A 188 -5.79 -15.60 16.78
C TRP A 188 -6.41 -14.21 16.93
N SER A 189 -5.57 -13.19 17.09
CA SER A 189 -5.97 -11.77 17.07
C SER A 189 -6.11 -11.29 15.61
N LEU A 190 -7.05 -11.88 14.86
CA LEU A 190 -7.20 -11.64 13.41
C LEU A 190 -7.33 -10.17 13.04
N ASP A 191 -7.95 -9.36 13.91
CA ASP A 191 -8.10 -7.92 13.72
C ASP A 191 -6.73 -7.21 13.70
N GLU A 192 -5.89 -7.52 14.67
CA GLU A 192 -4.54 -6.97 14.77
C GLU A 192 -3.66 -7.45 13.62
N LEU A 193 -3.72 -8.74 13.29
CA LEU A 193 -2.96 -9.33 12.20
C LEU A 193 -3.32 -8.71 10.83
N LEU A 194 -4.57 -8.31 10.64
CA LEU A 194 -5.02 -7.66 9.39
C LEU A 194 -4.68 -6.17 9.39
N ALA A 195 -4.75 -5.49 10.53
CA ALA A 195 -4.61 -4.05 10.62
C ALA A 195 -3.16 -3.59 10.66
N ASP A 196 -2.26 -4.38 11.27
CA ASP A 196 -0.89 -3.97 11.56
C ASP A 196 0.11 -5.02 11.06
N ARG A 197 1.01 -4.57 10.16
CA ARG A 197 2.12 -5.38 9.64
C ARG A 197 3.08 -5.84 10.75
N ASP A 198 3.36 -4.96 11.71
CA ASP A 198 4.31 -5.26 12.77
C ASP A 198 3.71 -6.31 13.74
N ALA A 199 2.40 -6.23 14.02
CA ALA A 199 1.69 -7.25 14.77
C ALA A 199 1.69 -8.61 14.05
N PHE A 200 1.50 -8.59 12.74
CA PHE A 200 1.60 -9.81 11.92
C PHE A 200 3.01 -10.41 11.96
N ALA A 201 4.05 -9.59 11.76
CA ALA A 201 5.44 -10.05 11.79
C ALA A 201 5.83 -10.58 13.19
N CYS A 202 5.39 -9.91 14.25
CA CYS A 202 5.59 -10.36 15.62
C CYS A 202 4.93 -11.73 15.86
N PHE A 203 3.66 -11.89 15.47
CA PHE A 203 2.94 -13.15 15.58
C PHE A 203 3.65 -14.29 14.87
N VAL A 204 4.03 -14.11 13.60
CA VAL A 204 4.74 -15.15 12.84
C VAL A 204 6.10 -15.46 13.47
N GLY A 205 6.84 -14.43 13.91
CA GLY A 205 8.14 -14.59 14.59
C GLY A 205 8.02 -15.37 15.88
N GLU A 206 7.02 -15.07 16.72
CA GLU A 206 6.75 -15.81 17.95
C GLU A 206 6.42 -17.29 17.68
N GLN A 207 5.57 -17.56 16.70
CA GLN A 207 5.22 -18.93 16.33
C GLN A 207 6.44 -19.70 15.80
N TRP A 208 7.31 -19.02 15.05
CA TRP A 208 8.56 -19.59 14.57
C TRP A 208 9.55 -19.91 15.71
N VAL A 209 9.71 -18.97 16.65
CA VAL A 209 10.53 -19.20 17.86
C VAL A 209 10.01 -20.40 18.65
N ALA A 210 8.68 -20.47 18.88
CA ALA A 210 8.08 -21.58 19.60
C ALA A 210 8.31 -22.93 18.92
N TYR A 211 8.18 -22.98 17.58
CA TYR A 211 8.47 -24.16 16.78
C TYR A 211 9.95 -24.59 16.94
N VAL A 212 10.89 -23.67 16.73
CA VAL A 212 12.32 -23.96 16.83
C VAL A 212 12.72 -24.40 18.23
N GLN A 213 12.19 -23.77 19.29
CA GLN A 213 12.39 -24.19 20.68
C GLN A 213 11.92 -25.63 20.92
N GLN A 214 10.73 -25.97 20.40
CA GLN A 214 10.17 -27.30 20.54
C GLN A 214 11.05 -28.38 19.87
N GLN A 215 11.62 -28.08 18.69
CA GLN A 215 12.42 -29.02 17.92
C GLN A 215 13.86 -29.18 18.46
N THR A 216 14.44 -28.07 18.91
CA THR A 216 15.88 -28.09 19.32
C THR A 216 16.08 -28.23 20.84
N GLY A 217 15.05 -27.90 21.63
CA GLY A 217 15.17 -27.78 23.09
C GLY A 217 15.98 -26.55 23.53
N GLN A 218 16.38 -25.66 22.58
CA GLN A 218 17.12 -24.45 22.88
C GLN A 218 16.15 -23.34 23.33
N LEU A 219 16.39 -22.73 24.50
CA LEU A 219 15.63 -21.56 24.95
C LEU A 219 16.01 -20.34 24.10
N LEU A 220 15.07 -19.82 23.32
CA LEU A 220 15.25 -18.68 22.43
C LEU A 220 14.46 -17.43 22.90
N GLY A 221 13.85 -17.45 24.12
CA GLY A 221 13.09 -16.37 24.71
C GLY A 221 12.71 -16.66 26.15
N GLU A 222 12.31 -15.63 26.89
CA GLU A 222 11.99 -15.72 28.33
C GLU A 222 10.51 -16.09 28.61
N THR A 223 9.61 -15.93 27.63
CA THR A 223 8.17 -16.10 27.85
C THR A 223 7.66 -17.35 27.11
N PRO A 224 6.81 -18.18 27.77
CA PRO A 224 6.17 -19.30 27.07
C PRO A 224 5.18 -18.77 26.03
N ILE A 225 5.49 -19.01 24.74
CA ILE A 225 4.66 -18.62 23.61
C ILE A 225 3.58 -19.68 23.40
N ARG A 226 2.34 -19.27 23.24
CA ARG A 226 1.27 -20.18 22.85
C ARG A 226 1.46 -20.55 21.37
N TYR A 227 1.90 -21.79 21.12
CA TYR A 227 2.07 -22.33 19.79
C TYR A 227 0.72 -22.69 19.17
N VAL A 228 0.36 -22.05 18.06
CA VAL A 228 -0.92 -22.25 17.36
C VAL A 228 -0.75 -22.55 15.86
N LEU A 229 0.46 -22.29 15.30
CA LEU A 229 0.80 -22.65 13.94
C LEU A 229 1.51 -24.00 13.90
N SER A 230 0.92 -25.00 13.24
CA SER A 230 1.51 -26.33 13.12
C SER A 230 2.41 -26.43 11.88
N PHE A 231 3.62 -25.88 11.94
CA PHE A 231 4.58 -25.99 10.82
C PHE A 231 4.88 -27.45 10.42
N GLU A 232 4.83 -28.40 11.35
CA GLU A 232 5.09 -29.81 11.02
C GLU A 232 3.92 -30.49 10.28
N ALA A 233 2.70 -30.08 10.59
CA ALA A 233 1.50 -30.73 10.04
C ALA A 233 1.02 -30.08 8.73
N ASP A 234 1.55 -28.90 8.39
CA ASP A 234 1.08 -28.09 7.26
C ASP A 234 2.23 -27.84 6.27
N GLY A 235 2.28 -28.67 5.21
CA GLY A 235 3.31 -28.54 4.15
C GLY A 235 3.23 -27.23 3.40
N ASP A 236 2.03 -26.69 3.19
CA ASP A 236 1.84 -25.42 2.50
C ASP A 236 2.41 -24.26 3.36
N LEU A 237 2.32 -24.37 4.71
CA LEU A 237 2.92 -23.41 5.61
C LEU A 237 4.46 -23.48 5.58
N GLN A 238 5.04 -24.70 5.47
CA GLN A 238 6.46 -24.86 5.31
C GLN A 238 6.98 -24.19 4.03
N ASP A 239 6.24 -24.30 2.94
CA ASP A 239 6.58 -23.69 1.65
C ASP A 239 6.50 -22.16 1.69
N THR A 240 5.75 -21.56 2.64
CA THR A 240 5.69 -20.09 2.80
C THR A 240 6.91 -19.52 3.54
N VAL A 241 7.63 -20.30 4.34
CA VAL A 241 8.77 -19.84 5.17
C VAL A 241 9.83 -19.06 4.37
N PRO A 242 10.31 -19.53 3.20
CA PRO A 242 11.27 -18.77 2.40
C PRO A 242 10.73 -17.40 1.92
N SER A 243 9.43 -17.31 1.67
CA SER A 243 8.79 -16.05 1.29
C SER A 243 8.71 -15.07 2.45
N LEU A 244 8.37 -15.55 3.64
CA LEU A 244 8.33 -14.77 4.87
C LEU A 244 9.70 -14.19 5.25
N VAL A 245 10.75 -14.98 5.04
CA VAL A 245 12.15 -14.51 5.25
C VAL A 245 12.51 -13.44 4.21
N ARG A 246 12.23 -13.68 2.93
CA ARG A 246 12.52 -12.71 1.85
C ARG A 246 11.80 -11.39 2.02
N SER A 247 10.57 -11.42 2.47
CA SER A 247 9.78 -10.19 2.73
C SER A 247 10.23 -9.45 4.00
N GLY A 248 11.10 -10.04 4.82
CA GLY A 248 11.50 -9.52 6.11
C GLY A 248 10.43 -9.66 7.21
N THR A 249 9.35 -10.40 6.94
CA THR A 249 8.30 -10.71 7.92
C THR A 249 8.84 -11.66 8.98
N LEU A 250 9.67 -12.64 8.58
CA LEU A 250 10.32 -13.60 9.46
C LEU A 250 11.83 -13.34 9.50
N SER A 251 12.36 -13.07 10.70
CA SER A 251 13.80 -12.94 10.90
C SER A 251 14.45 -14.30 11.14
N PRO A 252 15.57 -14.65 10.46
CA PRO A 252 16.29 -15.87 10.72
C PRO A 252 16.79 -15.96 12.17
N LEU A 253 16.65 -17.14 12.78
CA LEU A 253 17.07 -17.42 14.15
C LEU A 253 18.45 -18.09 14.20
N GLN A 254 19.27 -17.65 15.16
CA GLN A 254 20.52 -18.33 15.47
C GLN A 254 20.26 -19.60 16.28
N VAL A 255 20.67 -20.75 15.75
CA VAL A 255 20.42 -22.06 16.34
C VAL A 255 21.74 -22.83 16.49
N ASN A 256 21.99 -23.38 17.67
CA ASN A 256 23.22 -24.12 17.94
C ASN A 256 23.28 -25.46 17.16
N GLU A 257 22.14 -26.09 16.92
CA GLU A 257 22.02 -27.40 16.29
C GLU A 257 21.04 -27.36 15.09
N PRO A 258 21.36 -26.63 14.00
CA PRO A 258 20.49 -26.50 12.85
C PRO A 258 20.16 -27.81 12.14
N HIS A 259 20.99 -28.86 12.34
CA HIS A 259 20.78 -30.19 11.76
C HIS A 259 19.59 -30.95 12.36
N ARG A 260 19.08 -30.53 13.52
CA ARG A 260 17.85 -31.09 14.13
C ARG A 260 16.60 -30.61 13.44
N LEU A 261 16.69 -29.54 12.70
CA LEU A 261 15.55 -28.95 12.00
C LEU A 261 15.47 -29.47 10.55
N PRO A 262 14.27 -29.61 10.00
CA PRO A 262 14.08 -30.13 8.65
C PRO A 262 14.67 -29.17 7.59
N PRO A 263 15.00 -29.69 6.39
CA PRO A 263 15.62 -28.87 5.33
C PRO A 263 14.87 -27.62 4.91
N TRP A 264 13.53 -27.64 4.94
CA TRP A 264 12.70 -26.50 4.58
C TRP A 264 12.81 -25.31 5.58
N ALA A 265 13.26 -25.59 6.82
CA ALA A 265 13.47 -24.57 7.84
C ALA A 265 14.78 -23.76 7.65
N ARG A 266 15.73 -24.28 6.88
CA ARG A 266 17.06 -23.69 6.71
C ARG A 266 17.07 -22.21 6.29
N PRO A 267 16.20 -21.73 5.39
CA PRO A 267 16.18 -20.33 5.02
C PRO A 267 15.92 -19.37 6.19
N ALA A 268 15.26 -19.87 7.25
CA ALA A 268 14.92 -19.09 8.44
C ALA A 268 15.84 -19.39 9.65
N LEU A 269 17.02 -19.98 9.39
CA LEU A 269 18.02 -20.32 10.42
C LEU A 269 19.35 -19.69 10.07
N LEU A 270 20.09 -19.33 11.11
CA LEU A 270 21.49 -18.95 11.04
C LEU A 270 22.32 -20.04 11.76
N ALA A 271 23.39 -20.52 11.10
CA ALA A 271 24.39 -21.34 11.78
C ALA A 271 25.13 -20.48 12.82
N PRO A 272 25.69 -21.11 13.89
CA PRO A 272 26.41 -20.37 14.94
C PRO A 272 27.56 -19.50 14.40
N ASP A 273 28.19 -19.93 13.29
CA ASP A 273 29.31 -19.25 12.65
C ASP A 273 28.91 -18.36 11.47
N GLU A 274 27.64 -18.30 11.11
CA GLU A 274 27.16 -17.40 10.04
C GLU A 274 26.96 -15.99 10.57
N ASP A 275 27.72 -15.05 10.01
CA ASP A 275 27.55 -13.63 10.29
C ASP A 275 26.22 -13.14 9.72
N ARG A 276 25.26 -12.89 10.62
CA ARG A 276 23.88 -12.49 10.29
C ARG A 276 23.84 -11.18 9.53
N LEU A 277 24.72 -10.25 9.87
CA LEU A 277 24.73 -8.91 9.31
C LEU A 277 25.09 -8.89 7.81
N PRO A 278 26.20 -9.52 7.37
CA PRO A 278 26.57 -9.60 5.95
C PRO A 278 25.50 -10.26 5.09
N ARG A 279 24.87 -11.32 5.58
CA ARG A 279 23.80 -11.99 4.83
C ARG A 279 22.60 -11.08 4.63
N ARG A 280 22.11 -10.43 5.70
CA ARG A 280 20.97 -9.49 5.60
C ARG A 280 21.29 -8.31 4.70
N MET A 281 22.51 -7.83 4.73
CA MET A 281 22.96 -6.74 3.84
C MET A 281 22.95 -7.18 2.37
N ALA A 282 23.43 -8.39 2.07
CA ALA A 282 23.39 -8.95 0.71
C ALA A 282 21.94 -9.10 0.20
N GLU A 283 21.04 -9.59 1.04
CA GLU A 283 19.60 -9.68 0.72
C GLU A 283 18.99 -8.32 0.41
N LEU A 284 19.27 -7.30 1.23
CA LEU A 284 18.77 -5.93 1.02
C LEU A 284 19.32 -5.31 -0.26
N LEU A 285 20.59 -5.57 -0.60
CA LEU A 285 21.17 -5.12 -1.86
C LEU A 285 20.44 -5.72 -3.07
N ILE A 286 20.09 -7.01 -3.01
CA ILE A 286 19.33 -7.69 -4.07
C ILE A 286 17.93 -7.09 -4.17
N ILE A 287 17.22 -6.95 -3.04
CA ILE A 287 15.86 -6.37 -2.99
C ILE A 287 15.85 -4.96 -3.60
N LEU A 288 16.80 -4.12 -3.20
CA LEU A 288 16.90 -2.75 -3.71
C LEU A 288 17.25 -2.72 -5.20
N ALA A 289 18.16 -3.59 -5.67
CA ALA A 289 18.50 -3.70 -7.09
C ALA A 289 17.28 -4.11 -7.92
N GLU A 290 16.53 -5.12 -7.49
CA GLU A 290 15.30 -5.56 -8.16
C GLU A 290 14.22 -4.47 -8.20
N GLN A 291 14.09 -3.69 -7.13
CA GLN A 291 13.15 -2.56 -7.11
C GLN A 291 13.54 -1.45 -8.09
N MET A 292 14.83 -1.31 -8.37
CA MET A 292 15.35 -0.29 -9.29
C MET A 292 15.32 -0.70 -10.76
N ASP A 293 15.20 -1.97 -11.07
CA ASP A 293 15.04 -2.45 -12.46
C ASP A 293 13.66 -2.11 -13.06
N THR A 294 12.73 -1.70 -12.24
CA THR A 294 11.45 -1.15 -12.65
C THR A 294 11.49 0.39 -12.58
N ALA A 295 11.01 1.09 -13.60
CA ALA A 295 11.05 2.55 -13.72
C ALA A 295 10.53 3.26 -12.44
N LEU A 296 11.44 3.67 -11.56
CA LEU A 296 11.11 4.38 -10.32
C LEU A 296 10.67 5.83 -10.59
N ALA A 297 11.08 6.41 -11.70
CA ALA A 297 10.63 7.75 -12.10
C ALA A 297 9.10 7.84 -12.26
N GLU A 298 8.45 6.74 -12.61
CA GLU A 298 6.99 6.64 -12.73
C GLU A 298 6.31 6.05 -11.47
N ALA A 299 7.10 5.71 -10.46
CA ALA A 299 6.60 5.05 -9.27
C ALA A 299 5.69 5.96 -8.43
N ARG A 300 4.74 5.36 -7.74
CA ARG A 300 3.91 6.05 -6.73
C ARG A 300 4.71 6.28 -5.45
N TRP A 301 4.25 7.23 -4.64
CA TRP A 301 4.86 7.58 -3.34
C TRP A 301 5.09 6.36 -2.42
N GLU A 302 4.13 5.45 -2.36
CA GLU A 302 4.19 4.25 -1.52
C GLU A 302 5.37 3.35 -1.88
N ARG A 303 5.71 3.27 -3.16
CA ARG A 303 6.87 2.52 -3.61
C ARG A 303 8.18 3.16 -3.13
N TRP A 304 8.27 4.49 -3.22
CA TRP A 304 9.40 5.22 -2.66
C TRP A 304 9.52 5.04 -1.15
N GLN A 305 8.41 4.95 -0.43
CA GLN A 305 8.43 4.62 1.00
C GLN A 305 8.99 3.21 1.27
N ALA A 306 8.66 2.22 0.44
CA ALA A 306 9.22 0.87 0.57
C ALA A 306 10.74 0.86 0.30
N VAL A 307 11.18 1.53 -0.77
CA VAL A 307 12.60 1.73 -1.08
C VAL A 307 13.32 2.44 0.08
N ALA A 308 12.75 3.52 0.60
CA ALA A 308 13.34 4.27 1.70
C ALA A 308 13.51 3.42 2.98
N ARG A 309 12.55 2.55 3.30
CA ARG A 309 12.66 1.64 4.44
C ARG A 309 13.76 0.60 4.25
N ALA A 310 13.82 -0.04 3.09
CA ALA A 310 14.87 -1.01 2.78
C ALA A 310 16.27 -0.36 2.78
N TRP A 311 16.37 0.85 2.23
CA TRP A 311 17.59 1.64 2.25
C TRP A 311 18.00 2.07 3.67
N ALA A 312 17.04 2.48 4.51
CA ALA A 312 17.28 2.81 5.90
C ALA A 312 17.79 1.61 6.70
N GLU A 313 17.20 0.43 6.51
CA GLU A 313 17.68 -0.81 7.13
C GLU A 313 19.11 -1.15 6.67
N LEU A 314 19.38 -1.07 5.38
CA LEU A 314 20.72 -1.31 4.83
C LEU A 314 21.75 -0.36 5.43
N ASN A 315 21.44 0.94 5.55
CA ASN A 315 22.33 1.91 6.17
C ASN A 315 22.54 1.62 7.66
N THR A 316 21.51 1.22 8.39
CA THR A 316 21.63 0.80 9.79
C THR A 316 22.63 -0.35 9.94
N LEU A 317 22.55 -1.37 9.07
CA LEU A 317 23.46 -2.50 9.08
C LEU A 317 24.87 -2.14 8.60
N ARG A 318 24.97 -1.28 7.58
CA ARG A 318 26.25 -0.80 7.02
C ARG A 318 27.12 -0.08 8.05
N TYR A 319 26.51 0.67 8.94
CA TYR A 319 27.22 1.42 9.99
C TYR A 319 27.20 0.73 11.35
N HIS A 320 26.70 -0.52 11.42
CA HIS A 320 26.77 -1.30 12.64
C HIS A 320 28.24 -1.63 12.99
N PRO A 321 28.65 -1.55 14.26
CA PRO A 321 30.05 -1.83 14.67
C PRO A 321 30.58 -3.20 14.20
N ASP A 322 29.70 -4.20 14.15
CA ASP A 322 30.02 -5.56 13.69
C ASP A 322 29.74 -5.75 12.18
N GLY A 323 29.22 -4.73 11.51
CA GLY A 323 28.93 -4.74 10.07
C GLY A 323 30.22 -4.67 9.26
N ARG A 324 30.72 -5.79 8.75
CA ARG A 324 31.89 -5.84 7.87
C ARG A 324 31.44 -5.99 6.43
N LEU A 325 31.42 -4.88 5.70
CA LEU A 325 31.28 -4.89 4.24
C LEU A 325 32.60 -5.25 3.58
N ASP A 326 32.57 -6.16 2.65
CA ASP A 326 33.66 -6.31 1.71
C ASP A 326 33.70 -5.12 0.72
N GLU A 327 34.78 -5.01 -0.05
CA GLU A 327 34.98 -3.91 -1.00
C GLU A 327 33.89 -3.90 -2.10
N ALA A 328 33.49 -5.08 -2.57
CA ALA A 328 32.47 -5.20 -3.61
C ALA A 328 31.09 -4.76 -3.10
N GLN A 329 30.73 -5.13 -1.88
CA GLN A 329 29.50 -4.70 -1.23
C GLN A 329 29.49 -3.19 -0.96
N ARG A 330 30.61 -2.60 -0.57
CA ARG A 330 30.76 -1.16 -0.36
C ARG A 330 30.53 -0.39 -1.67
N MET A 331 31.20 -0.80 -2.72
CA MET A 331 31.02 -0.23 -4.05
C MET A 331 29.59 -0.44 -4.59
N ALA A 332 28.94 -1.55 -4.26
CA ALA A 332 27.54 -1.79 -4.62
C ALA A 332 26.61 -0.82 -3.89
N CYS A 333 26.82 -0.57 -2.60
CA CYS A 333 26.05 0.44 -1.83
C CYS A 333 26.23 1.85 -2.39
N GLU A 334 27.45 2.24 -2.74
CA GLU A 334 27.73 3.56 -3.31
C GLU A 334 27.04 3.79 -4.65
N ARG A 335 27.17 2.84 -5.57
CA ARG A 335 26.47 2.87 -6.87
C ARG A 335 24.95 2.88 -6.72
N LEU A 336 24.44 2.11 -5.77
CA LEU A 336 23.02 2.06 -5.47
C LEU A 336 22.53 3.41 -4.94
N GLN A 337 23.28 4.06 -4.04
CA GLN A 337 22.97 5.37 -3.50
C GLN A 337 22.90 6.42 -4.61
N GLU A 338 23.94 6.51 -5.45
CA GLU A 338 23.97 7.45 -6.56
C GLU A 338 22.77 7.30 -7.50
N LYS A 339 22.41 6.06 -7.80
CA LYS A 339 21.24 5.76 -8.64
C LYS A 339 19.94 6.12 -7.95
N LEU A 340 19.76 5.78 -6.66
CA LEU A 340 18.58 6.14 -5.88
C LEU A 340 18.40 7.66 -5.78
N ASP A 341 19.47 8.38 -5.52
CA ASP A 341 19.44 9.84 -5.41
C ASP A 341 19.05 10.51 -6.73
N ALA A 342 19.58 10.02 -7.86
CA ALA A 342 19.25 10.51 -9.19
C ALA A 342 17.76 10.23 -9.54
N GLU A 343 17.31 9.01 -9.39
CA GLU A 343 15.93 8.59 -9.67
C GLU A 343 14.91 9.31 -8.77
N PHE A 344 15.23 9.46 -7.47
CA PHE A 344 14.38 10.19 -6.54
C PHE A 344 14.30 11.67 -6.87
N LEU A 345 15.42 12.29 -7.25
CA LEU A 345 15.43 13.70 -7.63
C LEU A 345 14.58 13.96 -8.88
N ASP A 346 14.65 13.08 -9.87
CA ASP A 346 13.86 13.19 -11.09
C ASP A 346 12.37 12.95 -10.81
N TRP A 347 12.05 11.95 -9.98
CA TRP A 347 10.70 11.72 -9.51
C TRP A 347 10.16 12.94 -8.75
N LEU A 348 10.96 13.51 -7.84
CA LEU A 348 10.56 14.66 -7.02
C LEU A 348 10.28 15.90 -7.90
N ARG A 349 11.10 16.17 -8.90
CA ARG A 349 10.90 17.28 -9.84
C ARG A 349 9.55 17.18 -10.57
N GLN A 350 9.13 15.96 -10.89
CA GLN A 350 7.89 15.72 -11.64
C GLN A 350 6.64 15.64 -10.72
N ARG A 351 6.79 15.17 -9.48
CA ARG A 351 5.67 14.77 -8.63
C ARG A 351 5.51 15.60 -7.36
N TYR A 352 6.44 16.50 -7.04
CA TYR A 352 6.38 17.27 -5.78
C TYR A 352 5.13 18.14 -5.66
N ALA A 353 4.78 18.87 -6.71
CA ALA A 353 3.63 19.76 -6.69
C ALA A 353 2.28 19.02 -6.53
N PRO A 354 2.00 17.93 -7.25
CA PRO A 354 0.81 17.11 -7.03
C PRO A 354 0.78 16.42 -5.66
N LEU A 355 1.94 16.07 -5.09
CA LEU A 355 2.02 15.34 -3.83
C LEU A 355 1.34 16.09 -2.67
N GLY A 356 1.40 17.42 -2.65
CA GLY A 356 0.78 18.26 -1.63
C GLY A 356 -0.76 18.23 -1.64
N SER A 357 -1.37 17.90 -2.77
CA SER A 357 -2.82 17.81 -2.94
C SER A 357 -3.37 16.38 -2.82
N GLN A 358 -2.51 15.38 -2.78
CA GLN A 358 -2.94 13.99 -2.63
C GLN A 358 -3.50 13.69 -1.24
N ARG A 359 -4.66 13.04 -1.21
CA ARG A 359 -5.22 12.46 0.01
C ARG A 359 -4.66 11.06 0.21
N LEU A 360 -3.51 10.97 0.86
CA LEU A 360 -2.94 9.70 1.28
C LEU A 360 -3.52 9.29 2.64
N PRO A 361 -3.61 7.99 2.94
CA PRO A 361 -4.16 7.48 4.19
C PRO A 361 -3.35 7.92 5.42
N THR A 362 -2.07 8.18 5.24
CA THR A 362 -1.15 8.67 6.28
C THR A 362 -0.54 10.03 5.88
N PRO A 363 -0.20 10.88 6.84
CA PRO A 363 0.50 12.13 6.55
C PRO A 363 1.82 11.91 5.83
N HIS A 364 2.03 12.61 4.72
CA HIS A 364 3.29 12.61 3.96
C HIS A 364 3.95 14.00 3.92
N HIS A 365 3.25 15.02 4.44
CA HIS A 365 3.79 16.35 4.71
C HIS A 365 3.52 16.73 6.17
N LEU A 366 4.41 17.52 6.77
CA LEU A 366 4.28 17.98 8.16
C LEU A 366 2.96 18.73 8.41
N HIS A 367 2.49 19.53 7.45
CA HIS A 367 1.23 20.27 7.59
C HIS A 367 -0.02 19.36 7.58
N HIS A 368 0.09 18.10 7.14
CA HIS A 368 -1.00 17.13 7.22
C HIS A 368 -1.17 16.52 8.61
N VAL A 369 -0.11 16.51 9.44
CA VAL A 369 -0.11 15.84 10.75
C VAL A 369 -1.19 16.37 11.71
N PRO A 370 -1.39 17.71 11.88
CA PRO A 370 -2.46 18.22 12.74
C PRO A 370 -3.86 17.79 12.27
N HIS A 371 -4.09 17.76 10.96
CA HIS A 371 -5.37 17.32 10.38
C HIS A 371 -5.62 15.84 10.61
N TYR A 372 -4.57 15.02 10.46
CA TYR A 372 -4.63 13.59 10.72
C TYR A 372 -4.92 13.29 12.19
N ILE A 373 -4.24 13.95 13.13
CA ILE A 373 -4.50 13.83 14.57
C ILE A 373 -5.95 14.23 14.90
N ALA A 374 -6.42 15.35 14.36
CA ALA A 374 -7.80 15.79 14.57
C ALA A 374 -8.82 14.80 13.99
N TYR A 375 -8.49 14.14 12.88
CA TYR A 375 -9.31 13.09 12.29
C TYR A 375 -9.36 11.87 13.21
N GLN A 376 -8.22 11.35 13.67
CA GLN A 376 -8.14 10.20 14.57
C GLN A 376 -8.94 10.41 15.86
N ARG A 377 -8.84 11.60 16.45
CA ARG A 377 -9.65 11.96 17.63
C ARG A 377 -11.15 11.97 17.36
N ARG A 378 -11.59 12.49 16.22
CA ARG A 378 -13.01 12.49 15.82
C ARG A 378 -13.57 11.10 15.57
N GLN A 379 -12.72 10.16 15.13
CA GLN A 379 -13.10 8.75 14.95
C GLN A 379 -13.12 7.96 16.26
N GLY A 380 -12.79 8.58 17.39
CA GLY A 380 -12.76 7.91 18.70
C GLY A 380 -11.61 6.91 18.85
N GLN A 381 -10.62 6.96 17.99
CA GLN A 381 -9.46 6.05 18.05
C GLN A 381 -8.46 6.44 19.15
N ALA A 382 -8.50 7.68 19.63
CA ALA A 382 -7.70 8.14 20.77
C ALA A 382 -8.35 9.34 21.47
N ASP A 383 -8.50 9.28 22.78
CA ASP A 383 -9.00 10.39 23.60
C ASP A 383 -7.91 11.47 23.80
N ARG A 384 -6.68 11.04 23.95
CA ARG A 384 -5.51 11.90 24.15
C ARG A 384 -4.43 11.53 23.15
N VAL A 385 -3.85 12.54 22.50
CA VAL A 385 -2.76 12.37 21.53
C VAL A 385 -1.61 13.27 21.94
N ALA A 386 -0.40 12.71 22.01
CA ALA A 386 0.84 13.46 22.15
C ALA A 386 1.60 13.37 20.82
N LEU A 387 2.02 14.52 20.29
CA LEU A 387 2.89 14.59 19.12
C LEU A 387 4.33 14.84 19.60
N LEU A 388 5.20 13.85 19.39
CA LEU A 388 6.63 13.99 19.65
C LEU A 388 7.35 14.27 18.32
N ILE A 389 8.05 15.39 18.24
CA ILE A 389 8.84 15.77 17.06
C ILE A 389 10.32 15.57 17.43
N LEU A 390 10.98 14.69 16.67
CA LEU A 390 12.41 14.42 16.78
C LEU A 390 13.10 15.02 15.54
N ASP A 391 13.55 16.25 15.69
CA ASP A 391 14.22 16.96 14.59
C ASP A 391 15.58 16.36 14.28
N GLY A 392 15.91 16.25 13.00
CA GLY A 392 17.17 15.68 12.51
C GLY A 392 17.29 14.17 12.60
N MET A 393 16.27 13.44 13.09
CA MET A 393 16.29 11.98 13.13
C MET A 393 16.06 11.38 11.74
N SER A 394 16.97 10.51 11.32
CA SER A 394 16.82 9.78 10.06
C SER A 394 15.88 8.58 10.19
N LEU A 395 15.40 8.06 9.04
CA LEU A 395 14.64 6.82 9.03
C LEU A 395 15.50 5.62 9.49
N ALA A 396 16.82 5.65 9.25
CA ALA A 396 17.75 4.65 9.76
C ALA A 396 17.81 4.64 11.30
N ASP A 397 17.86 5.83 11.94
CA ASP A 397 17.78 5.94 13.40
C ASP A 397 16.46 5.37 13.93
N TRP A 398 15.35 5.64 13.23
CA TRP A 398 14.05 5.11 13.62
C TRP A 398 13.95 3.57 13.50
N THR A 399 14.66 2.94 12.57
CA THR A 399 14.70 1.46 12.48
C THR A 399 15.33 0.81 13.72
N LEU A 400 16.23 1.52 14.41
CA LEU A 400 16.83 1.08 15.68
C LEU A 400 15.96 1.42 16.89
N ILE A 401 15.48 2.66 16.95
CA ILE A 401 14.79 3.20 18.12
C ILE A 401 13.34 2.67 18.20
N GLY A 402 12.66 2.56 17.07
CA GLY A 402 11.25 2.21 16.99
C GLY A 402 10.90 0.86 17.62
N PRO A 403 11.61 -0.24 17.32
CA PRO A 403 11.40 -1.54 17.98
C PRO A 403 11.66 -1.49 19.49
N ALA A 404 12.76 -0.86 19.91
CA ALA A 404 13.09 -0.71 21.32
C ALA A 404 12.06 0.14 22.09
N TRP A 405 11.50 1.15 21.43
CA TRP A 405 10.44 1.97 22.01
C TRP A 405 9.15 1.17 22.19
N ARG A 406 8.71 0.46 21.15
CA ARG A 406 7.50 -0.38 21.21
C ARG A 406 7.60 -1.51 22.24
N ALA A 407 8.77 -2.12 22.39
CA ALA A 407 9.01 -3.16 23.41
C ALA A 407 8.86 -2.63 24.85
N ARG A 408 9.10 -1.32 25.07
CA ARG A 408 8.97 -0.70 26.40
C ARG A 408 7.60 -0.04 26.64
N HIS A 409 6.89 0.26 25.57
CA HIS A 409 5.61 0.99 25.60
C HIS A 409 4.62 0.31 24.63
N PRO A 410 4.17 -0.93 24.96
CA PRO A 410 3.24 -1.71 24.15
C PRO A 410 1.87 -1.06 24.02
#